data_465a08610a11be679ec17694604c8e03
#
_entry.id   465a08610a11be679ec17694604c8e03
#
_cell.length_a   1.000
_cell.length_b   1.000
_cell.length_c   1.000
_cell.angle_alpha   90.00
_cell.angle_beta   90.00
_cell.angle_gamma   90.00
#
_symmetry.space_group_name_H-M   'P 1'
#
loop_
_entity.id
_entity.type
_entity.pdbx_description
1 polymer ?
#
loop_
_entity_poly.entity_id
_entity_poly.type
_entity_poly.pdbx_seq_one_letter_code
_entity_poly.pdbx_strand_id
1 'polypeptide(L)'
;MFQIILNEVRSCFRSGTTLFFSILFPSLCTFFLGTLLESIEVSDSVVGELNLAYCIEDAGYSADAFEEFILALDEENVVSAEKITANELESAAEKNSAAVKLNGSEITIYNGTNAVQNRTVKALIDGYNQTAAAYMSVAETNPQSLMGIELSEDNYVQPHDFGRTRTMMDYYAVAMTVVIVFFGSCIAGASSYSDEYANSTILRLNSAPISKTMVYFGKVLGYLPLVLVQVGTVMVVSTLFFGAHYCAAPGENILLFVMFVCSSLALLAVGVLLNLFLPKMQPWAVLMPVLWVMLFFSGVFEMNIKIEGVTDYLPSRIILDAAFDLTVFSRFDKAVSVTVWSLVIFAVLIALGCIKVNSRRKNA
;
A
#
# COMPACT_ATOMS: atom_id res chain seq x y z
N MET A 1 34.25 17.87 13.27
CA MET A 1 33.14 16.97 12.97
C MET A 1 31.84 17.39 13.68
N PHE A 2 31.83 17.48 15.01
CA PHE A 2 30.61 17.85 15.77
C PHE A 2 29.98 19.19 15.33
N GLN A 3 30.77 20.23 15.08
CA GLN A 3 30.25 21.51 14.59
C GLN A 3 29.61 21.41 13.20
N ILE A 4 30.12 20.55 12.33
CA ILE A 4 29.52 20.32 10.99
C ILE A 4 28.17 19.65 11.15
N ILE A 5 28.09 18.60 11.98
CA ILE A 5 26.83 17.93 12.31
C ILE A 5 25.81 18.92 12.87
N LEU A 6 26.21 19.71 13.87
CA LEU A 6 25.33 20.69 14.50
C LEU A 6 24.83 21.75 13.51
N ASN A 7 25.69 22.18 12.59
CA ASN A 7 25.32 23.15 11.56
C ASN A 7 24.31 22.55 10.56
N GLU A 8 24.51 21.30 10.12
CA GLU A 8 23.55 20.61 9.24
C GLU A 8 22.21 20.42 9.95
N VAL A 9 22.20 19.98 11.20
CA VAL A 9 20.96 19.86 12.00
C VAL A 9 20.24 21.20 12.07
N ARG A 10 20.95 22.29 12.39
CA ARG A 10 20.35 23.63 12.44
C ARG A 10 19.82 24.07 11.08
N SER A 11 20.54 23.79 10.01
CA SER A 11 20.11 24.10 8.65
C SER A 11 18.82 23.39 8.28
N CYS A 12 18.73 22.09 8.56
CA CYS A 12 17.54 21.28 8.30
C CYS A 12 16.30 21.81 9.05
N PHE A 13 16.44 22.06 10.35
CA PHE A 13 15.31 22.54 11.18
C PHE A 13 15.00 24.03 11.01
N ARG A 14 15.88 24.80 10.38
CA ARG A 14 15.63 26.22 10.04
C ARG A 14 14.95 26.39 8.69
N SER A 15 15.04 25.41 7.82
CA SER A 15 14.41 25.44 6.50
C SER A 15 12.92 25.10 6.61
N GLY A 16 12.06 26.13 6.56
CA GLY A 16 10.59 25.93 6.58
C GLY A 16 10.11 25.02 5.45
N THR A 17 10.72 25.12 4.27
CA THR A 17 10.41 24.27 3.12
C THR A 17 10.73 22.79 3.42
N THR A 18 11.89 22.50 4.02
CA THR A 18 12.27 21.14 4.40
C THR A 18 11.29 20.58 5.42
N LEU A 19 10.96 21.32 6.45
CA LEU A 19 10.00 20.88 7.48
C LEU A 19 8.60 20.68 6.91
N PHE A 20 8.16 21.59 6.03
CA PHE A 20 6.86 21.44 5.37
C PHE A 20 6.77 20.14 4.57
N PHE A 21 7.69 19.90 3.65
CA PHE A 21 7.66 18.72 2.78
C PHE A 21 8.03 17.42 3.49
N SER A 22 8.84 17.48 4.56
CA SER A 22 9.25 16.25 5.29
C SER A 22 8.29 15.86 6.41
N ILE A 23 7.46 16.76 6.90
CA ILE A 23 6.61 16.50 8.08
C ILE A 23 5.15 16.84 7.79
N LEU A 24 4.87 18.11 7.45
CA LEU A 24 3.49 18.58 7.38
C LEU A 24 2.75 18.02 6.17
N PHE A 25 3.35 18.10 4.99
CA PHE A 25 2.73 17.66 3.75
C PHE A 25 2.32 16.18 3.77
N PRO A 26 3.17 15.22 4.16
CA PRO A 26 2.79 13.82 4.23
C PRO A 26 1.73 13.52 5.30
N SER A 27 1.78 14.22 6.44
CA SER A 27 0.75 14.08 7.47
C SER A 27 -0.61 14.57 6.95
N LEU A 28 -0.63 15.69 6.20
CA LEU A 28 -1.85 16.16 5.53
C LEU A 28 -2.33 15.18 4.46
N CYS A 29 -1.42 14.62 3.66
CA CYS A 29 -1.79 13.61 2.68
C CYS A 29 -2.39 12.35 3.32
N THR A 30 -1.83 11.88 4.43
CA THR A 30 -2.41 10.76 5.21
C THR A 30 -3.84 11.09 5.63
N PHE A 31 -4.05 12.28 6.18
CA PHE A 31 -5.38 12.72 6.62
C PHE A 31 -6.37 12.78 5.44
N PHE A 32 -6.02 13.53 4.37
CA PHE A 32 -6.93 13.72 3.25
C PHE A 32 -7.21 12.42 2.50
N LEU A 33 -6.19 11.62 2.18
CA LEU A 33 -6.40 10.37 1.46
C LEU A 33 -7.10 9.33 2.34
N GLY A 34 -6.71 9.23 3.62
CA GLY A 34 -7.37 8.33 4.56
C GLY A 34 -8.85 8.66 4.73
N THR A 35 -9.20 9.91 5.03
CA THR A 35 -10.60 10.31 5.27
C THR A 35 -11.45 10.35 4.01
N LEU A 36 -10.92 10.86 2.88
CA LEU A 36 -11.68 10.91 1.63
C LEU A 36 -11.98 9.52 1.08
N LEU A 37 -10.98 8.63 1.08
CA LEU A 37 -11.17 7.29 0.53
C LEU A 37 -11.93 6.38 1.48
N GLU A 38 -11.80 6.57 2.79
CA GLU A 38 -12.65 5.89 3.76
C GLU A 38 -14.11 6.32 3.61
N SER A 39 -14.40 7.60 3.35
CA SER A 39 -15.75 8.08 3.08
C SER A 39 -16.34 7.53 1.78
N ILE A 40 -15.51 7.26 0.79
CA ILE A 40 -15.92 6.61 -0.47
C ILE A 40 -16.18 5.11 -0.24
N GLU A 41 -15.34 4.47 0.54
CA GLU A 41 -15.47 3.04 0.88
C GLU A 41 -16.66 2.77 1.83
N VAL A 42 -16.96 3.70 2.73
CA VAL A 42 -18.12 3.63 3.64
C VAL A 42 -19.41 4.08 2.94
N SER A 43 -19.34 4.98 1.96
CA SER A 43 -20.52 5.36 1.14
C SER A 43 -20.87 4.30 0.10
N ASP A 44 -19.88 3.61 -0.42
CA ASP A 44 -19.99 2.30 -1.00
C ASP A 44 -19.74 1.30 0.16
N SER A 45 -20.75 1.02 0.99
CA SER A 45 -20.79 -0.29 1.64
C SER A 45 -20.48 -1.25 0.51
N VAL A 46 -19.34 -1.94 0.56
CA VAL A 46 -18.65 -2.58 -0.57
C VAL A 46 -19.56 -3.55 -1.35
N VAL A 47 -20.69 -3.83 -0.77
CA VAL A 47 -21.87 -4.46 -1.34
C VAL A 47 -23.05 -3.60 -0.87
N GLY A 48 -23.32 -2.46 -1.47
CA GLY A 48 -24.62 -1.77 -1.32
C GLY A 48 -25.72 -2.79 -1.52
N GLU A 49 -26.95 -2.50 -1.14
CA GLU A 49 -28.07 -3.40 -1.36
C GLU A 49 -27.92 -4.05 -2.74
N LEU A 50 -27.64 -5.36 -2.75
CA LEU A 50 -27.51 -6.13 -3.98
C LEU A 50 -28.91 -6.30 -4.54
N ASN A 51 -29.27 -5.45 -5.48
CA ASN A 51 -30.54 -5.60 -6.19
C ASN A 51 -30.33 -6.59 -7.35
N LEU A 52 -30.93 -7.76 -7.26
CA LEU A 52 -30.83 -8.83 -8.23
C LEU A 52 -32.15 -9.02 -8.95
N ALA A 53 -32.16 -8.78 -10.26
CA ALA A 53 -33.29 -9.18 -11.09
C ALA A 53 -33.10 -10.61 -11.58
N TYR A 54 -34.15 -11.46 -11.55
CA TYR A 54 -34.04 -12.82 -12.05
C TYR A 54 -35.22 -13.23 -12.96
N CYS A 55 -34.91 -14.07 -13.93
CA CYS A 55 -35.87 -14.64 -14.86
C CYS A 55 -35.66 -16.14 -15.00
N ILE A 56 -36.75 -16.92 -14.94
CA ILE A 56 -36.77 -18.34 -15.13
C ILE A 56 -37.63 -18.63 -16.39
N GLU A 57 -36.98 -19.17 -17.45
CA GLU A 57 -37.67 -19.47 -18.71
C GLU A 57 -38.26 -20.87 -18.73
N ASP A 58 -37.60 -21.83 -18.10
CA ASP A 58 -38.02 -23.24 -18.14
C ASP A 58 -38.45 -23.72 -16.75
N ALA A 59 -39.65 -24.22 -16.64
CA ALA A 59 -40.21 -24.71 -15.37
C ALA A 59 -39.81 -26.20 -15.20
N GLY A 60 -38.74 -26.42 -14.42
CA GLY A 60 -38.25 -27.76 -14.09
C GLY A 60 -37.78 -27.83 -12.63
N TYR A 61 -37.40 -29.02 -12.18
CA TYR A 61 -36.94 -29.24 -10.80
C TYR A 61 -35.76 -28.33 -10.41
N SER A 62 -34.90 -27.98 -11.38
CA SER A 62 -33.82 -27.02 -11.16
C SER A 62 -34.32 -25.57 -11.03
N ALA A 63 -35.48 -25.26 -11.57
CA ALA A 63 -36.09 -23.92 -11.50
C ALA A 63 -36.62 -23.65 -10.08
N ASP A 64 -37.31 -24.62 -9.48
CA ASP A 64 -37.85 -24.50 -8.12
C ASP A 64 -36.72 -24.36 -7.10
N ALA A 65 -35.66 -25.15 -7.20
CA ALA A 65 -34.50 -25.07 -6.32
C ALA A 65 -33.72 -23.76 -6.47
N PHE A 66 -33.63 -23.22 -7.69
CA PHE A 66 -32.99 -21.94 -7.94
C PHE A 66 -33.82 -20.76 -7.37
N GLU A 67 -35.14 -20.83 -7.58
CA GLU A 67 -36.07 -19.81 -7.02
C GLU A 67 -36.02 -19.81 -5.49
N GLU A 68 -36.03 -21.00 -4.87
CA GLU A 68 -35.89 -21.15 -3.41
C GLU A 68 -34.56 -20.58 -2.90
N PHE A 69 -33.46 -20.81 -3.61
CA PHE A 69 -32.17 -20.23 -3.27
C PHE A 69 -32.18 -18.69 -3.33
N ILE A 70 -32.76 -18.11 -4.39
CA ILE A 70 -32.84 -16.64 -4.53
C ILE A 70 -33.74 -16.05 -3.43
N LEU A 71 -34.88 -16.68 -3.13
CA LEU A 71 -35.79 -16.24 -2.08
C LEU A 71 -35.14 -16.34 -0.69
N ALA A 72 -34.35 -17.37 -0.43
CA ALA A 72 -33.61 -17.49 0.84
C ALA A 72 -32.58 -16.35 0.99
N LEU A 73 -31.91 -15.94 -0.08
CA LEU A 73 -30.99 -14.79 -0.06
C LEU A 73 -31.73 -13.46 0.20
N ASP A 74 -32.97 -13.34 -0.29
CA ASP A 74 -33.82 -12.15 -0.06
C ASP A 74 -34.33 -12.11 1.40
N GLU A 75 -34.76 -13.23 1.95
CA GLU A 75 -35.18 -13.36 3.35
C GLU A 75 -34.05 -13.04 4.35
N GLU A 76 -32.82 -13.43 4.03
CA GLU A 76 -31.63 -13.11 4.83
C GLU A 76 -31.10 -11.68 4.61
N ASN A 77 -31.76 -10.87 3.80
CA ASN A 77 -31.35 -9.51 3.40
C ASN A 77 -29.94 -9.44 2.77
N VAL A 78 -29.49 -10.51 2.16
CA VAL A 78 -28.22 -10.54 1.40
C VAL A 78 -28.41 -9.90 0.03
N VAL A 79 -29.56 -10.11 -0.58
CA VAL A 79 -29.93 -9.61 -1.92
C VAL A 79 -31.39 -9.15 -1.89
N SER A 80 -31.72 -8.05 -2.53
CA SER A 80 -33.12 -7.70 -2.82
C SER A 80 -33.49 -8.26 -4.22
N ALA A 81 -34.34 -9.29 -4.25
CA ALA A 81 -34.61 -10.04 -5.45
C ALA A 81 -35.93 -9.60 -6.13
N GLU A 82 -35.86 -9.30 -7.43
CA GLU A 82 -37.03 -8.95 -8.26
C GLU A 82 -37.19 -9.93 -9.41
N LYS A 83 -38.36 -10.56 -9.52
CA LYS A 83 -38.66 -11.47 -10.64
C LYS A 83 -39.14 -10.66 -11.84
N ILE A 84 -38.46 -10.83 -12.97
CA ILE A 84 -38.71 -10.07 -14.21
C ILE A 84 -38.98 -10.98 -15.38
N THR A 85 -39.42 -10.41 -16.52
CA THR A 85 -39.62 -11.13 -17.79
C THR A 85 -38.32 -11.12 -18.62
N ALA A 86 -38.18 -12.14 -19.52
CA ALA A 86 -37.00 -12.31 -20.36
C ALA A 86 -36.66 -11.06 -21.23
N ASN A 87 -37.66 -10.27 -21.62
CA ASN A 87 -37.46 -9.10 -22.46
C ASN A 87 -36.91 -7.88 -21.71
N GLU A 88 -36.89 -7.92 -20.38
CA GLU A 88 -36.49 -6.79 -19.50
C GLU A 88 -35.08 -6.98 -18.92
N LEU A 89 -34.42 -8.14 -19.19
CA LEU A 89 -33.13 -8.51 -18.58
C LEU A 89 -32.03 -7.46 -18.77
N GLU A 90 -31.84 -6.95 -19.98
CA GLU A 90 -30.79 -5.96 -20.26
C GLU A 90 -31.10 -4.62 -19.56
N SER A 91 -32.35 -4.15 -19.62
CA SER A 91 -32.74 -2.90 -18.97
C SER A 91 -32.77 -3.02 -17.44
N ALA A 92 -33.03 -4.22 -16.91
CA ALA A 92 -32.97 -4.49 -15.49
C ALA A 92 -31.53 -4.60 -14.98
N ALA A 93 -30.62 -5.17 -15.77
CA ALA A 93 -29.19 -5.19 -15.41
C ALA A 93 -28.58 -3.78 -15.31
N GLU A 94 -29.03 -2.81 -16.14
CA GLU A 94 -28.58 -1.43 -16.05
C GLU A 94 -29.08 -0.70 -14.77
N LYS A 95 -30.24 -1.10 -14.25
CA LYS A 95 -30.86 -0.50 -13.06
C LYS A 95 -30.50 -1.19 -11.76
N ASN A 96 -30.24 -2.51 -11.82
CA ASN A 96 -29.93 -3.37 -10.69
C ASN A 96 -28.42 -3.68 -10.66
N SER A 97 -28.00 -4.37 -9.60
CA SER A 97 -26.61 -4.83 -9.47
C SER A 97 -26.23 -5.87 -10.55
N ALA A 98 -27.17 -6.74 -10.89
CA ALA A 98 -27.08 -7.70 -12.00
C ALA A 98 -28.46 -8.25 -12.33
N ALA A 99 -28.60 -8.88 -13.51
CA ALA A 99 -29.77 -9.70 -13.84
C ALA A 99 -29.31 -11.12 -14.16
N VAL A 100 -30.08 -12.10 -13.68
CA VAL A 100 -29.76 -13.53 -13.85
C VAL A 100 -30.90 -14.24 -14.59
N LYS A 101 -30.52 -15.00 -15.60
CA LYS A 101 -31.46 -15.83 -16.37
C LYS A 101 -31.14 -17.29 -16.18
N LEU A 102 -32.13 -18.05 -15.77
CA LEU A 102 -32.06 -19.50 -15.76
C LEU A 102 -32.80 -20.07 -16.97
N ASN A 103 -32.13 -20.90 -17.75
CA ASN A 103 -32.72 -21.66 -18.88
C ASN A 103 -32.30 -23.13 -18.80
N GLY A 104 -33.17 -23.98 -18.30
CA GLY A 104 -32.85 -25.37 -17.99
C GLY A 104 -31.78 -25.48 -16.90
N SER A 105 -30.57 -25.90 -17.27
CA SER A 105 -29.41 -26.00 -16.39
C SER A 105 -28.37 -24.90 -16.60
N GLU A 106 -28.61 -24.01 -17.56
CA GLU A 106 -27.67 -22.91 -17.88
C GLU A 106 -28.08 -21.63 -17.19
N ILE A 107 -27.16 -21.05 -16.42
CA ILE A 107 -27.36 -19.77 -15.78
C ILE A 107 -26.54 -18.71 -16.51
N THR A 108 -27.21 -17.70 -17.03
CA THR A 108 -26.58 -16.55 -17.70
C THR A 108 -26.68 -15.33 -16.83
N ILE A 109 -25.55 -14.64 -16.58
CA ILE A 109 -25.48 -13.43 -15.77
C ILE A 109 -25.30 -12.21 -16.68
N TYR A 110 -26.22 -11.26 -16.58
CA TYR A 110 -26.15 -9.95 -17.21
C TYR A 110 -25.56 -8.97 -16.20
N ASN A 111 -24.38 -8.44 -16.49
CA ASN A 111 -23.66 -7.56 -15.58
C ASN A 111 -24.32 -6.17 -15.51
N GLY A 112 -24.48 -5.64 -14.32
CA GLY A 112 -24.85 -4.26 -14.06
C GLY A 112 -23.66 -3.29 -14.20
N THR A 113 -23.86 -2.06 -13.79
CA THR A 113 -22.86 -0.98 -13.92
C THR A 113 -21.74 -1.06 -12.89
N ASN A 114 -21.96 -1.71 -11.74
CA ASN A 114 -20.98 -1.81 -10.65
C ASN A 114 -20.18 -3.10 -10.71
N ALA A 115 -18.87 -3.00 -10.96
CA ALA A 115 -17.97 -4.14 -11.11
C ALA A 115 -17.83 -5.01 -9.82
N VAL A 116 -17.97 -4.41 -8.63
CA VAL A 116 -17.88 -5.13 -7.35
C VAL A 116 -19.13 -5.95 -7.14
N GLN A 117 -20.30 -5.34 -7.31
CA GLN A 117 -21.60 -6.02 -7.20
C GLN A 117 -21.71 -7.19 -8.21
N ASN A 118 -21.27 -6.98 -9.45
CA ASN A 118 -21.21 -8.04 -10.46
C ASN A 118 -20.37 -9.25 -10.01
N ARG A 119 -19.20 -9.00 -9.40
CA ARG A 119 -18.34 -10.06 -8.89
C ARG A 119 -18.97 -10.80 -7.71
N THR A 120 -19.66 -10.07 -6.83
CA THR A 120 -20.36 -10.67 -5.69
C THR A 120 -21.53 -11.54 -6.14
N VAL A 121 -22.37 -11.04 -7.04
CA VAL A 121 -23.47 -11.83 -7.64
C VAL A 121 -22.92 -13.07 -8.34
N LYS A 122 -21.86 -12.91 -9.13
CA LYS A 122 -21.21 -14.04 -9.79
C LYS A 122 -20.71 -15.07 -8.78
N ALA A 123 -20.07 -14.66 -7.69
CA ALA A 123 -19.59 -15.58 -6.66
C ALA A 123 -20.73 -16.35 -5.97
N LEU A 124 -21.86 -15.69 -5.70
CA LEU A 124 -23.06 -16.34 -5.15
C LEU A 124 -23.63 -17.39 -6.11
N ILE A 125 -23.77 -17.06 -7.39
CA ILE A 125 -24.27 -17.97 -8.42
C ILE A 125 -23.30 -19.13 -8.69
N ASP A 126 -22.00 -18.87 -8.73
CA ASP A 126 -20.97 -19.91 -8.88
C ASP A 126 -20.99 -20.87 -7.67
N GLY A 127 -21.21 -20.36 -6.45
CA GLY A 127 -21.40 -21.17 -5.24
C GLY A 127 -22.63 -22.07 -5.34
N TYR A 128 -23.77 -21.52 -5.77
CA TYR A 128 -24.97 -22.29 -6.03
C TYR A 128 -24.73 -23.42 -7.06
N ASN A 129 -24.13 -23.09 -8.20
CA ASN A 129 -23.82 -24.04 -9.25
C ASN A 129 -22.92 -25.19 -8.77
N GLN A 130 -21.89 -24.88 -7.99
CA GLN A 130 -21.00 -25.90 -7.44
C GLN A 130 -21.74 -26.83 -6.49
N THR A 131 -22.57 -26.26 -5.63
CA THR A 131 -23.39 -27.01 -4.67
C THR A 131 -24.41 -27.90 -5.42
N ALA A 132 -25.14 -27.34 -6.38
CA ALA A 132 -26.11 -28.07 -7.19
C ALA A 132 -25.43 -29.21 -7.98
N ALA A 133 -24.28 -28.98 -8.59
CA ALA A 133 -23.52 -30.00 -9.31
C ALA A 133 -23.03 -31.12 -8.36
N ALA A 134 -22.62 -30.80 -7.14
CA ALA A 134 -22.23 -31.77 -6.13
C ALA A 134 -23.43 -32.64 -5.72
N TYR A 135 -24.59 -32.04 -5.47
CA TYR A 135 -25.83 -32.79 -5.16
C TYR A 135 -26.27 -33.69 -6.30
N MET A 136 -26.22 -33.20 -7.54
CA MET A 136 -26.57 -34.03 -8.75
C MET A 136 -25.62 -35.21 -8.88
N SER A 137 -24.32 -35.02 -8.70
CA SER A 137 -23.30 -36.08 -8.76
C SER A 137 -23.55 -37.17 -7.70
N VAL A 138 -23.93 -36.78 -6.49
CA VAL A 138 -24.28 -37.71 -5.40
C VAL A 138 -25.59 -38.42 -5.71
N ALA A 139 -26.60 -37.73 -6.26
CA ALA A 139 -27.89 -38.30 -6.66
C ALA A 139 -27.73 -39.36 -7.75
N GLU A 140 -26.85 -39.15 -8.71
CA GLU A 140 -26.57 -40.11 -9.78
C GLU A 140 -25.81 -41.33 -9.26
N THR A 141 -24.91 -41.15 -8.28
CA THR A 141 -24.03 -42.23 -7.82
C THR A 141 -24.65 -43.06 -6.69
N ASN A 142 -25.34 -42.41 -5.76
CA ASN A 142 -25.99 -43.05 -4.61
C ASN A 142 -27.15 -42.21 -4.04
N PRO A 143 -28.36 -42.33 -4.61
CA PRO A 143 -29.51 -41.51 -4.20
C PRO A 143 -29.94 -41.73 -2.74
N GLN A 144 -29.62 -42.89 -2.13
CA GLN A 144 -29.96 -43.15 -0.74
C GLN A 144 -29.09 -42.33 0.26
N SER A 145 -27.92 -41.89 -0.15
CA SER A 145 -27.08 -41.05 0.69
C SER A 145 -27.62 -39.63 0.81
N LEU A 146 -28.45 -39.17 -0.11
CA LEU A 146 -29.11 -37.86 -0.02
C LEU A 146 -30.13 -37.78 1.13
N MET A 147 -30.77 -38.90 1.49
CA MET A 147 -31.73 -38.96 2.59
C MET A 147 -31.09 -38.84 4.00
N GLY A 148 -29.78 -38.97 4.08
CA GLY A 148 -29.01 -38.89 5.34
C GLY A 148 -28.13 -37.63 5.43
N ILE A 149 -28.18 -36.74 4.46
CA ILE A 149 -27.51 -35.45 4.53
C ILE A 149 -28.43 -34.51 5.35
N GLU A 150 -28.33 -34.59 6.67
CA GLU A 150 -28.70 -33.42 7.48
C GLU A 150 -27.73 -32.32 7.08
N LEU A 151 -28.25 -31.24 6.48
CA LEU A 151 -27.51 -29.97 6.39
C LEU A 151 -27.23 -29.57 7.82
N SER A 152 -26.04 -29.95 8.32
CA SER A 152 -25.67 -29.46 9.63
C SER A 152 -25.52 -27.94 9.50
N GLU A 153 -26.14 -27.19 10.38
CA GLU A 153 -25.96 -25.75 10.55
C GLU A 153 -24.51 -25.44 10.96
N ASP A 154 -23.64 -26.45 11.01
CA ASP A 154 -22.23 -26.28 11.29
C ASP A 154 -21.59 -25.47 10.16
N ASN A 155 -21.25 -24.27 10.48
CA ASN A 155 -20.52 -23.36 9.63
C ASN A 155 -19.15 -23.97 9.30
N TYR A 156 -19.07 -24.77 8.20
CA TYR A 156 -17.82 -25.36 7.73
C TYR A 156 -16.80 -24.31 7.28
N VAL A 157 -17.26 -23.10 7.01
CA VAL A 157 -16.42 -21.93 6.77
C VAL A 157 -16.25 -21.17 8.08
N GLN A 158 -15.31 -21.57 8.90
CA GLN A 158 -14.88 -20.72 9.99
C GLN A 158 -14.05 -19.60 9.37
N PRO A 159 -14.44 -18.31 9.57
CA PRO A 159 -13.59 -17.20 9.18
C PRO A 159 -12.30 -17.34 9.97
N HIS A 160 -11.22 -17.71 9.27
CA HIS A 160 -9.91 -17.70 9.86
C HIS A 160 -9.38 -16.28 9.71
N ASP A 161 -9.25 -15.57 10.83
CA ASP A 161 -8.65 -14.24 10.83
C ASP A 161 -7.20 -14.33 10.38
N PHE A 162 -6.95 -14.04 9.10
CA PHE A 162 -5.62 -13.94 8.52
C PHE A 162 -4.96 -12.58 8.83
N GLY A 163 -5.07 -12.13 10.05
CA GLY A 163 -4.53 -10.85 10.47
C GLY A 163 -5.64 -9.82 10.76
N ARG A 164 -5.20 -8.60 10.99
CA ARG A 164 -6.09 -7.52 11.37
C ARG A 164 -6.76 -6.89 10.13
N THR A 165 -8.08 -6.66 10.21
CA THR A 165 -8.77 -5.79 9.24
C THR A 165 -8.16 -4.40 9.29
N ARG A 166 -7.84 -3.83 8.13
CA ARG A 166 -7.19 -2.55 7.98
C ARG A 166 -8.16 -1.52 7.42
N THR A 167 -8.17 -0.34 8.03
CA THR A 167 -8.89 0.80 7.50
C THR A 167 -8.09 1.48 6.39
N MET A 168 -8.72 2.31 5.56
CA MET A 168 -8.00 3.14 4.58
C MET A 168 -7.03 4.09 5.27
N MET A 169 -7.36 4.58 6.46
CA MET A 169 -6.44 5.40 7.25
C MET A 169 -5.17 4.65 7.63
N ASP A 170 -5.29 3.38 8.06
CA ASP A 170 -4.13 2.53 8.39
C ASP A 170 -3.24 2.31 7.17
N TYR A 171 -3.85 2.10 5.99
CA TYR A 171 -3.13 1.93 4.73
C TYR A 171 -2.33 3.18 4.38
N TYR A 172 -2.99 4.34 4.33
CA TYR A 172 -2.32 5.58 3.94
C TYR A 172 -1.32 6.10 4.98
N ALA A 173 -1.49 5.78 6.26
CA ALA A 173 -0.48 6.05 7.27
C ALA A 173 0.87 5.34 6.96
N VAL A 174 0.81 4.06 6.62
CA VAL A 174 1.99 3.29 6.20
C VAL A 174 2.53 3.79 4.86
N ALA A 175 1.65 3.95 3.85
CA ALA A 175 2.00 4.37 2.51
C ALA A 175 2.68 5.75 2.49
N MET A 176 2.15 6.74 3.21
CA MET A 176 2.74 8.07 3.30
C MET A 176 4.06 8.08 4.08
N THR A 177 4.24 7.16 5.03
CA THR A 177 5.55 6.96 5.66
C THR A 177 6.58 6.47 4.63
N VAL A 178 6.20 5.58 3.72
CA VAL A 178 7.08 5.16 2.59
C VAL A 178 7.39 6.34 1.67
N VAL A 179 6.40 7.20 1.36
CA VAL A 179 6.64 8.43 0.57
C VAL A 179 7.74 9.29 1.21
N ILE A 180 7.67 9.51 2.53
CA ILE A 180 8.68 10.29 3.25
C ILE A 180 10.05 9.63 3.20
N VAL A 181 10.11 8.32 3.39
CA VAL A 181 11.35 7.56 3.30
C VAL A 181 12.03 7.84 1.96
N PHE A 182 11.27 7.86 0.86
CA PHE A 182 11.82 8.11 -0.48
C PHE A 182 12.05 9.59 -0.76
N PHE A 183 11.02 10.43 -0.68
CA PHE A 183 11.15 11.84 -1.01
C PHE A 183 11.96 12.60 0.01
N GLY A 184 11.60 12.50 1.30
CA GLY A 184 12.24 13.28 2.35
C GLY A 184 13.73 12.98 2.45
N SER A 185 14.10 11.70 2.46
CA SER A 185 15.49 11.32 2.69
C SER A 185 16.36 11.45 1.44
N CYS A 186 15.85 11.02 0.27
CA CYS A 186 16.62 11.07 -0.95
C CYS A 186 16.88 12.51 -1.42
N ILE A 187 15.87 13.38 -1.34
CA ILE A 187 15.99 14.79 -1.71
C ILE A 187 16.85 15.56 -0.72
N ALA A 188 16.70 15.28 0.58
CA ALA A 188 17.56 15.86 1.61
C ALA A 188 19.04 15.53 1.33
N GLY A 189 19.33 14.26 1.02
CA GLY A 189 20.67 13.85 0.60
C GLY A 189 21.15 14.55 -0.68
N ALA A 190 20.29 14.66 -1.68
CA ALA A 190 20.60 15.31 -2.96
C ALA A 190 20.86 16.82 -2.83
N SER A 191 20.28 17.49 -1.84
CA SER A 191 20.53 18.91 -1.58
C SER A 191 21.72 19.19 -0.68
N SER A 192 22.29 18.17 -0.02
CA SER A 192 23.32 18.31 1.01
C SER A 192 24.56 19.13 0.62
N TYR A 193 24.99 19.10 -0.64
CA TYR A 193 26.08 19.92 -1.16
C TYR A 193 25.62 21.02 -2.13
N SER A 194 24.40 20.94 -2.65
CA SER A 194 23.86 21.91 -3.61
C SER A 194 23.78 23.31 -2.97
N ASP A 195 23.37 23.40 -1.73
CA ASP A 195 23.29 24.65 -0.98
C ASP A 195 24.66 25.27 -0.75
N GLU A 196 25.70 24.44 -0.55
CA GLU A 196 27.07 24.91 -0.39
C GLU A 196 27.62 25.48 -1.70
N TYR A 197 27.26 24.88 -2.84
CA TYR A 197 27.62 25.41 -4.16
C TYR A 197 26.84 26.68 -4.48
N ALA A 198 25.55 26.74 -4.20
CA ALA A 198 24.71 27.91 -4.45
C ALA A 198 25.15 29.12 -3.64
N ASN A 199 25.53 28.91 -2.39
CA ASN A 199 25.95 29.97 -1.47
C ASN A 199 27.47 30.26 -1.51
N SER A 200 28.23 29.59 -2.40
CA SER A 200 29.70 29.67 -2.49
C SER A 200 30.45 29.30 -1.20
N THR A 201 29.77 28.68 -0.24
CA THR A 201 30.37 28.24 1.03
C THR A 201 31.28 27.04 0.86
N ILE A 202 31.17 26.33 -0.25
CA ILE A 202 32.04 25.21 -0.63
C ILE A 202 33.52 25.63 -0.68
N LEU A 203 33.84 26.87 -1.06
CA LEU A 203 35.20 27.39 -1.11
C LEU A 203 35.81 27.48 0.30
N ARG A 204 35.03 27.96 1.25
CA ARG A 204 35.43 28.03 2.67
C ARG A 204 35.62 26.64 3.26
N LEU A 205 34.72 25.72 2.91
CA LEU A 205 34.79 24.33 3.35
C LEU A 205 36.04 23.63 2.83
N ASN A 206 36.40 23.91 1.57
CA ASN A 206 37.62 23.36 0.92
C ASN A 206 38.92 23.96 1.45
N SER A 207 38.88 25.21 1.93
CA SER A 207 40.05 25.91 2.52
C SER A 207 40.26 25.58 4.01
N ALA A 208 39.27 24.98 4.66
CA ALA A 208 39.39 24.62 6.06
C ALA A 208 40.36 23.44 6.26
N PRO A 209 41.16 23.40 7.32
CA PRO A 209 42.11 22.32 7.61
C PRO A 209 41.39 21.07 8.15
N ILE A 210 40.40 20.63 7.41
CA ILE A 210 39.53 19.47 7.76
C ILE A 210 39.57 18.47 6.63
N SER A 211 39.63 17.18 6.94
CA SER A 211 39.59 16.16 5.89
C SER A 211 38.22 16.16 5.20
N LYS A 212 38.23 16.06 3.87
CA LYS A 212 36.99 16.01 3.06
C LYS A 212 36.07 14.84 3.46
N THR A 213 36.67 13.73 3.90
CA THR A 213 35.94 12.58 4.42
C THR A 213 35.19 12.94 5.74
N MET A 214 35.82 13.72 6.61
CA MET A 214 35.16 14.18 7.85
C MET A 214 33.97 15.12 7.55
N VAL A 215 34.09 15.95 6.51
CA VAL A 215 32.99 16.79 6.02
C VAL A 215 31.85 15.92 5.51
N TYR A 216 32.17 14.92 4.68
CA TYR A 216 31.20 13.99 4.13
C TYR A 216 30.42 13.25 5.23
N PHE A 217 31.13 12.63 6.18
CA PHE A 217 30.48 12.00 7.34
C PHE A 217 29.67 12.98 8.17
N GLY A 218 30.20 14.17 8.41
CA GLY A 218 29.51 15.21 9.16
C GLY A 218 28.18 15.61 8.52
N LYS A 219 28.15 15.71 7.20
CA LYS A 219 26.92 15.99 6.44
C LYS A 219 25.91 14.83 6.55
N VAL A 220 26.32 13.62 6.26
CA VAL A 220 25.42 12.46 6.35
C VAL A 220 24.85 12.29 7.75
N LEU A 221 25.69 12.35 8.79
CA LEU A 221 25.25 12.22 10.18
C LEU A 221 24.42 13.42 10.64
N GLY A 222 24.61 14.59 10.05
CA GLY A 222 23.81 15.78 10.34
C GLY A 222 22.35 15.66 9.94
N TYR A 223 22.04 14.81 8.97
CA TYR A 223 20.65 14.53 8.57
C TYR A 223 19.96 13.45 9.41
N LEU A 224 20.70 12.66 10.22
CA LEU A 224 20.12 11.62 11.06
C LEU A 224 18.99 12.13 11.99
N PRO A 225 19.12 13.25 12.71
CA PRO A 225 18.02 13.77 13.52
C PRO A 225 16.77 14.13 12.69
N LEU A 226 16.95 14.66 11.47
CA LEU A 226 15.83 14.94 10.57
C LEU A 226 15.11 13.66 10.19
N VAL A 227 15.84 12.60 9.83
CA VAL A 227 15.26 11.28 9.49
C VAL A 227 14.46 10.71 10.66
N LEU A 228 15.01 10.75 11.88
CA LEU A 228 14.31 10.29 13.08
C LEU A 228 13.02 11.08 13.34
N VAL A 229 13.10 12.40 13.23
CA VAL A 229 11.96 13.29 13.49
C VAL A 229 10.89 13.11 12.40
N GLN A 230 11.25 13.06 11.11
CA GLN A 230 10.26 12.93 10.04
C GLN A 230 9.47 11.62 10.13
N VAL A 231 10.14 10.48 10.30
CA VAL A 231 9.46 9.18 10.42
C VAL A 231 8.64 9.13 11.71
N GLY A 232 9.25 9.53 12.85
CA GLY A 232 8.57 9.52 14.14
C GLY A 232 7.37 10.45 14.20
N THR A 233 7.46 11.66 13.63
CA THR A 233 6.34 12.60 13.62
C THR A 233 5.17 12.10 12.81
N VAL A 234 5.41 11.53 11.63
CA VAL A 234 4.31 11.01 10.80
C VAL A 234 3.64 9.82 11.48
N MET A 235 4.39 8.88 12.02
CA MET A 235 3.81 7.76 12.78
C MET A 235 3.00 8.25 13.99
N VAL A 236 3.55 9.18 14.77
CA VAL A 236 2.87 9.72 15.97
C VAL A 236 1.65 10.55 15.59
N VAL A 237 1.76 11.44 14.60
CA VAL A 237 0.63 12.29 14.17
C VAL A 237 -0.49 11.43 13.58
N SER A 238 -0.18 10.45 12.73
CA SER A 238 -1.19 9.55 12.17
C SER A 238 -1.93 8.77 13.26
N THR A 239 -1.20 8.28 14.27
CA THR A 239 -1.82 7.52 15.38
C THR A 239 -2.64 8.41 16.31
N LEU A 240 -2.09 9.56 16.75
CA LEU A 240 -2.74 10.37 17.78
C LEU A 240 -3.89 11.24 17.25
N PHE A 241 -3.74 11.78 16.04
CA PHE A 241 -4.71 12.73 15.48
C PHE A 241 -5.67 12.10 14.47
N PHE A 242 -5.24 11.06 13.78
CA PHE A 242 -6.05 10.46 12.71
C PHE A 242 -6.53 9.05 13.06
N GLY A 243 -6.18 8.54 14.24
CA GLY A 243 -6.62 7.22 14.70
C GLY A 243 -6.02 6.05 13.93
N ALA A 244 -4.98 6.29 13.13
CA ALA A 244 -4.31 5.23 12.39
C ALA A 244 -3.60 4.25 13.35
N HIS A 245 -3.69 2.97 13.05
CA HIS A 245 -3.04 1.94 13.83
C HIS A 245 -2.01 1.23 12.97
N TYR A 246 -0.75 1.24 13.39
CA TYR A 246 0.33 0.52 12.69
C TYR A 246 0.37 -0.95 13.09
N CYS A 247 0.91 -1.27 14.27
CA CYS A 247 1.03 -2.64 14.76
C CYS A 247 0.33 -2.80 16.11
N ALA A 248 -0.10 -4.02 16.41
CA ALA A 248 -0.76 -4.33 17.69
C ALA A 248 0.23 -4.28 18.86
N ALA A 249 1.44 -4.82 18.68
CA ALA A 249 2.45 -4.87 19.73
C ALA A 249 3.42 -3.68 19.68
N PRO A 250 3.81 -3.11 20.84
CA PRO A 250 4.80 -2.02 20.87
C PRO A 250 6.14 -2.39 20.25
N GLY A 251 6.58 -3.66 20.40
CA GLY A 251 7.83 -4.15 19.81
C GLY A 251 7.81 -4.13 18.28
N GLU A 252 6.69 -4.43 17.68
CA GLU A 252 6.49 -4.37 16.23
C GLU A 252 6.55 -2.94 15.72
N ASN A 253 5.95 -1.99 16.44
CA ASN A 253 6.03 -0.56 16.11
C ASN A 253 7.46 -0.03 16.16
N ILE A 254 8.28 -0.51 17.12
CA ILE A 254 9.71 -0.18 17.19
C ILE A 254 10.45 -0.75 15.99
N LEU A 255 10.20 -2.00 15.62
CA LEU A 255 10.83 -2.62 14.46
C LEU A 255 10.44 -1.87 13.16
N LEU A 256 9.17 -1.54 13.00
CA LEU A 256 8.67 -0.76 11.86
C LEU A 256 9.37 0.60 11.76
N PHE A 257 9.46 1.32 12.88
CA PHE A 257 10.19 2.59 12.96
C PHE A 257 11.66 2.42 12.56
N VAL A 258 12.35 1.42 13.11
CA VAL A 258 13.76 1.14 12.79
C VAL A 258 13.92 0.78 11.30
N MET A 259 13.03 -0.02 10.73
CA MET A 259 13.03 -0.35 9.31
C MET A 259 12.92 0.91 8.43
N PHE A 260 11.99 1.80 8.74
CA PHE A 260 11.82 3.04 7.99
C PHE A 260 13.02 3.99 8.15
N VAL A 261 13.60 4.09 9.34
CA VAL A 261 14.81 4.89 9.59
C VAL A 261 16.01 4.33 8.81
N CYS A 262 16.24 3.02 8.84
CA CYS A 262 17.33 2.39 8.10
C CYS A 262 17.16 2.55 6.58
N SER A 263 15.95 2.40 6.07
CA SER A 263 15.63 2.63 4.66
C SER A 263 15.83 4.10 4.26
N SER A 264 15.43 5.03 5.13
CA SER A 264 15.68 6.47 4.95
C SER A 264 17.17 6.79 4.88
N LEU A 265 18.00 6.19 5.73
CA LEU A 265 19.46 6.39 5.69
C LEU A 265 20.09 5.86 4.41
N ALA A 266 19.63 4.70 3.92
CA ALA A 266 20.10 4.17 2.64
C ALA A 266 19.78 5.13 1.49
N LEU A 267 18.56 5.66 1.42
CA LEU A 267 18.12 6.58 0.39
C LEU A 267 18.76 7.97 0.52
N LEU A 268 18.99 8.43 1.75
CA LEU A 268 19.80 9.62 2.01
C LEU A 268 21.20 9.46 1.40
N ALA A 269 21.85 8.32 1.61
CA ALA A 269 23.17 8.04 1.04
C ALA A 269 23.16 8.01 -0.49
N VAL A 270 22.10 7.49 -1.11
CA VAL A 270 21.90 7.58 -2.59
C VAL A 270 21.87 9.05 -3.03
N GLY A 271 21.07 9.89 -2.37
CA GLY A 271 20.98 11.31 -2.68
C GLY A 271 22.32 12.04 -2.53
N VAL A 272 23.02 11.82 -1.41
CA VAL A 272 24.34 12.43 -1.16
C VAL A 272 25.37 11.98 -2.21
N LEU A 273 25.38 10.68 -2.54
CA LEU A 273 26.29 10.15 -3.55
C LEU A 273 26.01 10.76 -4.91
N LEU A 274 24.74 10.87 -5.32
CA LEU A 274 24.37 11.51 -6.58
C LEU A 274 24.85 12.97 -6.62
N ASN A 275 24.69 13.69 -5.53
CA ASN A 275 25.18 15.07 -5.42
C ASN A 275 26.71 15.17 -5.55
N LEU A 276 27.47 14.20 -5.02
CA LEU A 276 28.90 14.13 -5.23
C LEU A 276 29.30 13.88 -6.70
N PHE A 277 28.49 13.19 -7.48
CA PHE A 277 28.74 13.00 -8.91
C PHE A 277 28.30 14.21 -9.74
N LEU A 278 27.22 14.87 -9.39
CA LEU A 278 26.58 15.97 -10.13
C LEU A 278 26.57 17.28 -9.31
N PRO A 279 27.72 17.80 -8.85
CA PRO A 279 27.74 18.89 -7.87
C PRO A 279 27.27 20.24 -8.40
N LYS A 280 27.26 20.44 -9.72
CA LYS A 280 26.82 21.70 -10.36
C LYS A 280 25.35 21.65 -10.85
N MET A 281 24.77 20.48 -10.90
CA MET A 281 23.34 20.29 -11.20
C MET A 281 22.56 20.33 -9.90
N GLN A 282 21.26 20.47 -10.02
CA GLN A 282 20.35 20.26 -8.90
C GLN A 282 19.85 18.79 -8.95
N PRO A 283 20.51 17.86 -8.26
CA PRO A 283 20.23 16.43 -8.41
C PRO A 283 18.79 16.05 -8.06
N TRP A 284 18.15 16.84 -7.22
CA TRP A 284 16.74 16.66 -6.87
C TRP A 284 15.82 16.78 -8.12
N ALA A 285 16.16 17.63 -9.08
CA ALA A 285 15.36 17.79 -10.29
C ALA A 285 15.37 16.52 -11.19
N VAL A 286 16.44 15.73 -11.13
CA VAL A 286 16.54 14.43 -11.81
C VAL A 286 15.85 13.33 -10.99
N LEU A 287 16.01 13.37 -9.69
CA LEU A 287 15.45 12.35 -8.78
C LEU A 287 13.93 12.44 -8.67
N MET A 288 13.36 13.64 -8.64
CA MET A 288 11.91 13.84 -8.47
C MET A 288 11.06 13.02 -9.44
N PRO A 289 11.24 13.11 -10.77
CA PRO A 289 10.43 12.32 -11.69
C PRO A 289 10.61 10.81 -11.49
N VAL A 290 11.84 10.36 -11.23
CA VAL A 290 12.14 8.94 -11.01
C VAL A 290 11.44 8.42 -9.75
N LEU A 291 11.49 9.19 -8.65
CA LEU A 291 10.84 8.82 -7.40
C LEU A 291 9.31 8.81 -7.55
N TRP A 292 8.73 9.78 -8.28
CA TRP A 292 7.29 9.80 -8.55
C TRP A 292 6.83 8.58 -9.33
N VAL A 293 7.51 8.27 -10.43
CA VAL A 293 7.19 7.07 -11.24
C VAL A 293 7.31 5.80 -10.40
N MET A 294 8.38 5.67 -9.62
CA MET A 294 8.61 4.52 -8.78
C MET A 294 7.53 4.37 -7.69
N LEU A 295 7.15 5.46 -7.02
CA LEU A 295 6.12 5.43 -5.97
C LEU A 295 4.72 5.20 -6.57
N PHE A 296 4.43 5.75 -7.75
CA PHE A 296 3.16 5.53 -8.42
C PHE A 296 2.94 4.05 -8.74
N PHE A 297 3.94 3.39 -9.34
CA PHE A 297 3.84 1.97 -9.68
C PHE A 297 4.08 1.00 -8.52
N SER A 298 4.42 1.49 -7.33
CA SER A 298 4.61 0.64 -6.15
C SER A 298 3.32 0.34 -5.37
N GLY A 299 2.20 0.97 -5.74
CA GLY A 299 0.93 0.83 -5.02
C GLY A 299 0.79 1.74 -3.80
N VAL A 300 1.69 2.73 -3.62
CA VAL A 300 1.62 3.69 -2.50
C VAL A 300 0.40 4.60 -2.59
N PHE A 301 0.01 5.01 -3.79
CA PHE A 301 -1.14 5.88 -4.03
C PHE A 301 -2.40 5.10 -4.36
N GLU A 302 -2.28 3.96 -5.02
CA GLU A 302 -3.39 3.12 -5.46
C GLU A 302 -3.00 1.64 -5.28
N MET A 303 -3.74 0.91 -4.45
CA MET A 303 -3.44 -0.50 -4.13
C MET A 303 -3.43 -1.42 -5.36
N ASN A 304 -4.27 -1.11 -6.35
CA ASN A 304 -4.53 -1.98 -7.49
C ASN A 304 -3.56 -1.81 -8.66
N ILE A 305 -2.71 -0.76 -8.64
CA ILE A 305 -1.72 -0.56 -9.71
C ILE A 305 -0.60 -1.59 -9.57
N LYS A 306 -0.60 -2.55 -10.47
CA LYS A 306 0.41 -3.61 -10.53
C LYS A 306 0.83 -3.86 -11.97
N ILE A 307 2.12 -3.72 -12.26
CA ILE A 307 2.71 -4.14 -13.52
C ILE A 307 3.44 -5.45 -13.25
N GLU A 308 2.96 -6.54 -13.82
CA GLU A 308 3.57 -7.87 -13.65
C GLU A 308 5.05 -7.85 -14.04
N GLY A 309 5.89 -8.44 -13.19
CA GLY A 309 7.34 -8.54 -13.41
C GLY A 309 8.14 -7.25 -13.17
N VAL A 310 7.52 -6.12 -12.86
CA VAL A 310 8.22 -4.86 -12.57
C VAL A 310 7.96 -4.37 -11.15
N THR A 311 6.69 -4.31 -10.76
CA THR A 311 6.27 -3.73 -9.48
C THR A 311 6.92 -4.42 -8.28
N ASP A 312 7.05 -5.73 -8.31
CA ASP A 312 7.56 -6.53 -7.18
C ASP A 312 9.06 -6.29 -6.91
N TYR A 313 9.81 -5.75 -7.88
CA TYR A 313 11.23 -5.42 -7.73
C TYR A 313 11.48 -3.95 -7.37
N LEU A 314 10.45 -3.12 -7.31
CA LEU A 314 10.61 -1.71 -6.92
C LEU A 314 11.00 -1.61 -5.44
N PRO A 315 12.05 -0.87 -5.08
CA PRO A 315 12.44 -0.69 -3.68
C PRO A 315 11.32 -0.14 -2.80
N SER A 316 10.49 0.75 -3.34
CA SER A 316 9.32 1.30 -2.66
C SER A 316 8.27 0.22 -2.36
N ARG A 317 8.06 -0.71 -3.30
CA ARG A 317 7.14 -1.84 -3.11
C ARG A 317 7.66 -2.81 -2.05
N ILE A 318 8.93 -3.15 -2.11
CA ILE A 318 9.58 -4.05 -1.14
C ILE A 318 9.44 -3.51 0.28
N ILE A 319 9.67 -2.20 0.49
CA ILE A 319 9.51 -1.56 1.80
C ILE A 319 8.04 -1.53 2.21
N LEU A 320 7.13 -1.23 1.28
CA LEU A 320 5.69 -1.18 1.53
C LEU A 320 5.16 -2.56 1.93
N ASP A 321 5.49 -3.60 1.17
CA ASP A 321 5.06 -4.98 1.46
C ASP A 321 5.63 -5.49 2.79
N ALA A 322 6.89 -5.17 3.12
CA ALA A 322 7.48 -5.52 4.40
C ALA A 322 6.78 -4.80 5.57
N ALA A 323 6.41 -3.52 5.38
CA ALA A 323 5.64 -2.79 6.36
C ALA A 323 4.23 -3.39 6.54
N PHE A 324 3.59 -3.79 5.45
CA PHE A 324 2.26 -4.41 5.50
C PHE A 324 2.29 -5.83 6.09
N ASP A 325 3.28 -6.64 5.77
CA ASP A 325 3.43 -7.96 6.39
C ASP A 325 3.58 -7.84 7.92
N LEU A 326 4.29 -6.81 8.39
CA LEU A 326 4.45 -6.56 9.82
C LEU A 326 3.17 -6.01 10.46
N THR A 327 2.52 -5.01 9.83
CA THR A 327 1.37 -4.32 10.44
C THR A 327 0.07 -5.14 10.41
N VAL A 328 -0.10 -6.04 9.42
CA VAL A 328 -1.32 -6.84 9.24
C VAL A 328 -1.16 -8.24 9.79
N PHE A 329 -0.05 -8.88 9.43
CA PHE A 329 0.15 -10.31 9.72
C PHE A 329 1.15 -10.57 10.85
N SER A 330 1.70 -9.51 11.47
CA SER A 330 2.76 -9.61 12.49
C SER A 330 3.95 -10.48 12.04
N ARG A 331 4.27 -10.46 10.74
CA ARG A 331 5.39 -11.23 10.17
C ARG A 331 6.65 -10.40 10.16
N PHE A 332 7.68 -10.87 10.86
CA PHE A 332 8.93 -10.15 11.06
C PHE A 332 9.94 -10.33 9.93
N ASP A 333 9.88 -11.43 9.20
CA ASP A 333 10.94 -11.87 8.29
C ASP A 333 11.31 -10.83 7.23
N LYS A 334 10.31 -10.27 6.55
CA LYS A 334 10.54 -9.25 5.53
C LYS A 334 11.03 -7.93 6.13
N ALA A 335 10.45 -7.51 7.27
CA ALA A 335 10.84 -6.27 7.93
C ALA A 335 12.30 -6.31 8.41
N VAL A 336 12.72 -7.42 9.01
CA VAL A 336 14.11 -7.64 9.42
C VAL A 336 15.02 -7.70 8.19
N SER A 337 14.64 -8.42 7.14
CA SER A 337 15.41 -8.51 5.89
C SER A 337 15.63 -7.13 5.27
N VAL A 338 14.56 -6.33 5.11
CA VAL A 338 14.64 -4.96 4.57
C VAL A 338 15.52 -4.07 5.44
N THR A 339 15.44 -4.19 6.78
CA THR A 339 16.28 -3.43 7.71
C THR A 339 17.76 -3.76 7.50
N VAL A 340 18.11 -5.04 7.45
CA VAL A 340 19.49 -5.50 7.25
C VAL A 340 20.04 -5.07 5.89
N TRP A 341 19.28 -5.29 4.81
CA TRP A 341 19.69 -4.87 3.48
C TRP A 341 19.84 -3.36 3.35
N SER A 342 18.96 -2.58 3.97
CA SER A 342 19.07 -1.12 4.01
C SER A 342 20.37 -0.67 4.69
N LEU A 343 20.75 -1.28 5.79
CA LEU A 343 22.02 -1.00 6.48
C LEU A 343 23.24 -1.39 5.63
N VAL A 344 23.17 -2.54 4.95
CA VAL A 344 24.25 -2.97 4.03
C VAL A 344 24.40 -1.98 2.87
N ILE A 345 23.28 -1.61 2.23
CA ILE A 345 23.28 -0.61 1.14
C ILE A 345 23.81 0.71 1.64
N PHE A 346 23.37 1.19 2.80
CA PHE A 346 23.88 2.41 3.43
C PHE A 346 25.41 2.35 3.60
N ALA A 347 25.95 1.28 4.19
CA ALA A 347 27.38 1.11 4.42
C ALA A 347 28.17 1.10 3.11
N VAL A 348 27.70 0.41 2.07
CA VAL A 348 28.33 0.36 0.74
C VAL A 348 28.34 1.74 0.09
N LEU A 349 27.21 2.47 0.12
CA LEU A 349 27.11 3.80 -0.47
C LEU A 349 28.00 4.82 0.26
N ILE A 350 28.10 4.72 1.59
CA ILE A 350 29.03 5.53 2.38
C ILE A 350 30.49 5.24 1.98
N ALA A 351 30.87 3.98 1.83
CA ALA A 351 32.21 3.60 1.39
C ALA A 351 32.53 4.16 -0.01
N LEU A 352 31.59 4.04 -0.96
CA LEU A 352 31.72 4.61 -2.31
C LEU A 352 31.88 6.15 -2.27
N GLY A 353 31.11 6.82 -1.43
CA GLY A 353 31.22 8.25 -1.19
C GLY A 353 32.60 8.66 -0.67
N CYS A 354 33.15 7.92 0.29
CA CYS A 354 34.50 8.13 0.81
C CYS A 354 35.57 7.99 -0.27
N ILE A 355 35.48 6.95 -1.11
CA ILE A 355 36.39 6.74 -2.24
C ILE A 355 36.34 7.92 -3.21
N LYS A 356 35.13 8.37 -3.57
CA LYS A 356 34.93 9.50 -4.49
C LYS A 356 35.51 10.81 -3.95
N VAL A 357 35.25 11.09 -2.68
CA VAL A 357 35.73 12.30 -2.00
C VAL A 357 37.28 12.32 -1.93
N ASN A 358 37.91 11.15 -1.69
CA ASN A 358 39.37 11.03 -1.66
C ASN A 358 40.01 11.08 -3.05
N SER A 359 39.36 10.51 -4.08
CA SER A 359 39.84 10.56 -5.46
C SER A 359 39.96 12.00 -5.98
N ARG A 360 39.05 12.88 -5.64
CA ARG A 360 39.13 14.32 -5.96
C ARG A 360 40.33 15.05 -5.36
N ARG A 361 40.95 14.47 -4.33
CA ARG A 361 42.16 15.03 -3.69
C ARG A 361 43.42 14.81 -4.55
N LYS A 362 43.46 13.75 -5.36
CA LYS A 362 44.62 13.42 -6.20
C LYS A 362 44.68 14.24 -7.50
N ASN A 363 43.54 14.81 -7.92
CA ASN A 363 43.39 15.53 -9.18
C ASN A 363 43.25 17.06 -8.96
N ALA A 364 43.35 17.58 -7.77
CA ALA A 364 43.42 18.99 -7.41
C ALA A 364 44.79 19.34 -6.82
#